data_9b03bf8692886e639c97d465c2137197
#
_entry.id   9b03bf8692886e639c97d465c2137197
#
_cell.length_a   1.000
_cell.length_b   1.000
_cell.length_c   1.000
_cell.angle_alpha   90.00
_cell.angle_beta   90.00
_cell.angle_gamma   90.00
#
_symmetry.space_group_name_H-M   'P 1'
#
loop_
_entity.id
_entity.type
_entity.pdbx_description
1 polymer ?
#
loop_
_entity_poly.entity_id
_entity_poly.type
_entity_poly.pdbx_seq_one_letter_code
_entity_poly.pdbx_strand_id
1 'polypeptide(L)'
;MVDEAKLHQFVGQMLSDLGGAASVALVRIGDALGLYKTLHERGPATVDELAAAAGVNQRYLREWLSHQAASNYIAYDPATQKFTLPPEQAMVFAIEDSPVYMPGAFSCMASILDNQPKVEPAFKTGAGVAWGDQASCLFCAVARFFRPGYHNNLVANWLPALDGVVAKLEKGAKVADVGCGHGVSTVIMA
;
A
#
# COMPACT_ATOMS: atom_id res chain seq x y z
N MET A 1 37.13 5.62 20.40
CA MET A 1 37.31 5.74 18.93
C MET A 1 36.04 5.22 18.26
N VAL A 2 35.59 5.86 17.18
CA VAL A 2 34.47 5.37 16.38
C VAL A 2 34.94 4.15 15.61
N ASP A 3 34.12 3.10 15.58
CA ASP A 3 34.31 1.93 14.74
C ASP A 3 33.75 2.23 13.35
N GLU A 4 34.64 2.43 12.38
CA GLU A 4 34.28 2.84 11.02
C GLU A 4 33.41 1.81 10.29
N ALA A 5 33.60 0.52 10.54
CA ALA A 5 32.79 -0.53 9.92
C ALA A 5 31.34 -0.45 10.41
N LYS A 6 31.13 -0.27 11.71
CA LYS A 6 29.78 -0.08 12.28
C LYS A 6 29.14 1.23 11.81
N LEU A 7 29.94 2.29 11.67
CA LEU A 7 29.44 3.56 11.14
C LEU A 7 28.94 3.39 9.70
N HIS A 8 29.71 2.77 8.83
CA HIS A 8 29.31 2.56 7.43
C HIS A 8 28.06 1.66 7.32
N GLN A 9 27.98 0.61 8.13
CA GLN A 9 26.79 -0.24 8.19
C GLN A 9 25.54 0.56 8.59
N PHE A 10 25.67 1.38 9.64
CA PHE A 10 24.55 2.20 10.12
C PHE A 10 24.13 3.27 9.10
N VAL A 11 25.09 3.94 8.45
CA VAL A 11 24.80 4.89 7.37
C VAL A 11 24.09 4.20 6.20
N GLY A 12 24.54 3.00 5.81
CA GLY A 12 23.87 2.19 4.78
C GLY A 12 22.42 1.87 5.13
N GLN A 13 22.14 1.50 6.39
CA GLN A 13 20.76 1.31 6.87
C GLN A 13 19.94 2.59 6.76
N MET A 14 20.46 3.73 7.22
CA MET A 14 19.75 5.02 7.14
C MET A 14 19.44 5.43 5.70
N LEU A 15 20.36 5.20 4.77
CA LEU A 15 20.12 5.48 3.34
C LEU A 15 19.04 4.55 2.76
N SER A 16 19.01 3.28 3.17
CA SER A 16 17.96 2.35 2.77
C SER A 16 16.58 2.79 3.28
N ASP A 17 16.49 3.18 4.56
CA ASP A 17 15.25 3.65 5.18
C ASP A 17 14.73 4.94 4.50
N LEU A 18 15.62 5.88 4.18
CA LEU A 18 15.27 7.09 3.43
C LEU A 18 14.81 6.79 2.01
N GLY A 19 15.44 5.82 1.34
CA GLY A 19 15.01 5.34 0.02
C GLY A 19 13.61 4.73 0.06
N GLY A 20 13.32 3.92 1.08
CA GLY A 20 11.99 3.37 1.33
C GLY A 20 10.94 4.46 1.57
N ALA A 21 11.28 5.48 2.35
CA ALA A 21 10.40 6.62 2.61
C ALA A 21 10.08 7.41 1.31
N ALA A 22 11.08 7.64 0.45
CA ALA A 22 10.87 8.27 -0.86
C ALA A 22 9.96 7.44 -1.77
N SER A 23 10.08 6.12 -1.72
CA SER A 23 9.23 5.19 -2.47
C SER A 23 7.75 5.32 -2.12
N VAL A 24 7.40 5.70 -0.88
CA VAL A 24 6.00 5.92 -0.46
C VAL A 24 5.28 6.91 -1.37
N ALA A 25 5.90 8.06 -1.64
CA ALA A 25 5.30 9.09 -2.49
C ALA A 25 5.13 8.59 -3.93
N LEU A 26 6.15 7.92 -4.48
CA LEU A 26 6.14 7.46 -5.86
C LEU A 26 5.18 6.28 -6.09
N VAL A 27 5.06 5.36 -5.13
CA VAL A 27 4.04 4.30 -5.20
C VAL A 27 2.63 4.90 -5.20
N ARG A 28 2.37 5.89 -4.33
CA ARG A 28 1.07 6.57 -4.31
C ARG A 28 0.75 7.31 -5.61
N ILE A 29 1.74 7.93 -6.25
CA ILE A 29 1.57 8.55 -7.57
C ILE A 29 1.23 7.48 -8.62
N GLY A 30 1.97 6.37 -8.64
CA GLY A 30 1.72 5.26 -9.56
C GLY A 30 0.33 4.65 -9.39
N ASP A 31 -0.12 4.49 -8.15
CA ASP A 31 -1.45 4.00 -7.80
C ASP A 31 -2.54 4.99 -8.23
N ALA A 32 -2.41 6.26 -7.86
CA ALA A 32 -3.40 7.31 -8.17
C ALA A 32 -3.59 7.54 -9.68
N LEU A 33 -2.52 7.37 -10.47
CA LEU A 33 -2.54 7.50 -11.93
C LEU A 33 -2.78 6.17 -12.65
N GLY A 34 -2.99 5.07 -11.92
CA GLY A 34 -3.23 3.74 -12.50
C GLY A 34 -2.03 3.16 -13.27
N LEU A 35 -0.80 3.62 -13.00
CA LEU A 35 0.38 3.24 -13.79
C LEU A 35 0.71 1.75 -13.68
N TYR A 36 0.60 1.17 -12.48
CA TYR A 36 0.82 -0.27 -12.28
C TYR A 36 -0.22 -1.11 -13.02
N LYS A 37 -1.49 -0.71 -12.95
CA LYS A 37 -2.58 -1.39 -13.64
C LYS A 37 -2.39 -1.32 -15.15
N THR A 38 -2.09 -0.13 -15.69
CA THR A 38 -1.85 0.06 -17.12
C THR A 38 -0.65 -0.76 -17.60
N LEU A 39 0.45 -0.82 -16.82
CA LEU A 39 1.61 -1.62 -17.17
C LEU A 39 1.32 -3.13 -17.11
N HIS A 40 0.52 -3.56 -16.13
CA HIS A 40 0.08 -4.95 -15.99
C HIS A 40 -0.79 -5.40 -17.17
N GLU A 41 -1.81 -4.61 -17.52
CA GLU A 41 -2.76 -4.92 -18.61
C GLU A 41 -2.11 -4.88 -19.98
N ARG A 42 -1.19 -3.94 -20.20
CA ARG A 42 -0.49 -3.79 -21.47
C ARG A 42 0.61 -4.84 -21.67
N GLY A 43 1.27 -5.28 -20.62
CA GLY A 43 2.51 -6.04 -20.66
C GLY A 43 3.75 -5.14 -20.88
N PRO A 44 4.89 -5.73 -21.31
CA PRO A 44 6.15 -4.99 -21.46
C PRO A 44 6.03 -3.77 -22.38
N ALA A 45 6.39 -2.58 -21.87
CA ALA A 45 6.22 -1.31 -22.58
C ALA A 45 7.44 -0.40 -22.41
N THR A 46 7.74 0.38 -23.45
CA THR A 46 8.66 1.51 -23.38
C THR A 46 8.01 2.68 -22.65
N VAL A 47 8.81 3.71 -22.29
CA VAL A 47 8.30 4.95 -21.68
C VAL A 47 7.20 5.57 -22.54
N ASP A 48 7.44 5.67 -23.86
CA ASP A 48 6.54 6.33 -24.78
C ASP A 48 5.22 5.58 -24.93
N GLU A 49 5.30 4.27 -25.04
CA GLU A 49 4.12 3.40 -25.12
C GLU A 49 3.27 3.48 -23.84
N LEU A 50 3.89 3.45 -22.66
CA LEU A 50 3.15 3.53 -21.40
C LEU A 50 2.60 4.94 -21.15
N ALA A 51 3.36 5.99 -21.51
CA ALA A 51 2.90 7.37 -21.37
C ALA A 51 1.64 7.63 -22.21
N ALA A 52 1.64 7.13 -23.45
CA ALA A 52 0.47 7.23 -24.33
C ALA A 52 -0.74 6.45 -23.77
N ALA A 53 -0.51 5.24 -23.25
CA ALA A 53 -1.58 4.41 -22.69
C ALA A 53 -2.17 4.99 -21.39
N ALA A 54 -1.34 5.54 -20.51
CA ALA A 54 -1.76 6.12 -19.23
C ALA A 54 -2.18 7.60 -19.33
N GLY A 55 -1.96 8.26 -20.47
CA GLY A 55 -2.28 9.67 -20.65
C GLY A 55 -1.41 10.61 -19.77
N VAL A 56 -0.15 10.26 -19.53
CA VAL A 56 0.76 11.02 -18.67
C VAL A 56 1.98 11.56 -19.42
N ASN A 57 2.64 12.55 -18.82
CA ASN A 57 3.84 13.15 -19.40
C ASN A 57 5.03 12.16 -19.36
N GLN A 58 5.68 11.95 -20.52
CA GLN A 58 6.81 11.03 -20.70
C GLN A 58 8.01 11.34 -19.78
N ARG A 59 8.33 12.62 -19.60
CA ARG A 59 9.49 13.01 -18.79
C ARG A 59 9.34 12.58 -17.32
N TYR A 60 8.17 12.82 -16.74
CA TYR A 60 7.87 12.41 -15.37
C TYR A 60 7.71 10.88 -15.25
N LEU A 61 7.08 10.25 -16.24
CA LEU A 61 6.93 8.79 -16.25
C LEU A 61 8.29 8.08 -16.32
N ARG A 62 9.25 8.61 -17.07
CA ARG A 62 10.62 8.06 -17.15
C ARG A 62 11.28 8.05 -15.77
N GLU A 63 11.20 9.13 -15.01
CA GLU A 63 11.77 9.19 -13.66
C GLU A 63 11.07 8.22 -12.72
N TRP A 64 9.74 8.14 -12.81
CA TRP A 64 8.96 7.20 -12.01
C TRP A 64 9.36 5.75 -12.32
N LEU A 65 9.40 5.35 -13.59
CA LEU A 65 9.80 4.02 -14.03
C LEU A 65 11.24 3.69 -13.61
N SER A 66 12.18 4.64 -13.74
CA SER A 66 13.57 4.46 -13.33
C SER A 66 13.68 4.20 -11.84
N HIS A 67 12.95 4.96 -11.01
CA HIS A 67 12.90 4.73 -9.57
C HIS A 67 12.28 3.36 -9.24
N GLN A 68 11.15 3.01 -9.86
CA GLN A 68 10.48 1.74 -9.60
C GLN A 68 11.38 0.54 -9.97
N ALA A 69 12.12 0.64 -11.09
CA ALA A 69 13.08 -0.39 -11.50
C ALA A 69 14.28 -0.48 -10.54
N ALA A 70 14.84 0.65 -10.11
CA ALA A 70 15.93 0.69 -9.13
C ALA A 70 15.51 0.12 -7.76
N SER A 71 14.22 0.23 -7.41
CA SER A 71 13.63 -0.34 -6.19
C SER A 71 13.18 -1.79 -6.35
N ASN A 72 13.40 -2.44 -7.51
CA ASN A 72 12.92 -3.78 -7.83
C ASN A 72 11.39 -3.96 -7.77
N TYR A 73 10.61 -2.87 -7.89
CA TYR A 73 9.15 -2.93 -7.93
C TYR A 73 8.63 -3.26 -9.32
N ILE A 74 9.43 -2.95 -10.37
CA ILE A 74 9.21 -3.37 -11.75
C ILE A 74 10.53 -3.87 -12.34
N ALA A 75 10.47 -4.64 -13.41
CA ALA A 75 11.65 -5.08 -14.16
C ALA A 75 11.93 -4.12 -15.33
N TYR A 76 13.21 -3.94 -15.68
CA TYR A 76 13.65 -3.21 -16.86
C TYR A 76 14.59 -4.07 -17.69
N ASP A 77 14.31 -4.15 -18.98
CA ASP A 77 15.17 -4.82 -19.95
C ASP A 77 15.92 -3.77 -20.78
N PRO A 78 17.25 -3.64 -20.62
CA PRO A 78 18.05 -2.66 -21.35
C PRO A 78 18.16 -2.95 -22.87
N ALA A 79 18.00 -4.23 -23.28
CA ALA A 79 18.09 -4.60 -24.69
C ALA A 79 16.88 -4.10 -25.50
N THR A 80 15.69 -4.16 -24.90
CA THR A 80 14.43 -3.71 -25.53
C THR A 80 13.97 -2.35 -25.03
N GLN A 81 14.61 -1.80 -24.01
CA GLN A 81 14.21 -0.58 -23.31
C GLN A 81 12.77 -0.64 -22.75
N LYS A 82 12.30 -1.83 -22.40
CA LYS A 82 10.95 -2.06 -21.89
C LYS A 82 10.94 -2.28 -20.38
N PHE A 83 9.90 -1.74 -19.78
CA PHE A 83 9.55 -1.99 -18.38
C PHE A 83 8.43 -3.03 -18.31
N THR A 84 8.47 -3.87 -17.32
CA THR A 84 7.48 -4.94 -17.08
C THR A 84 7.11 -4.98 -15.62
N LEU A 85 5.83 -5.16 -15.32
CA LEU A 85 5.39 -5.49 -13.96
C LEU A 85 5.33 -7.03 -13.86
N PRO A 86 6.29 -7.67 -13.16
CA PRO A 86 6.26 -9.13 -12.99
C PRO A 86 5.01 -9.60 -12.25
N PRO A 87 4.62 -10.88 -12.40
CA PRO A 87 3.38 -11.38 -11.80
C PRO A 87 3.28 -11.19 -10.28
N GLU A 88 4.36 -11.41 -9.57
CA GLU A 88 4.43 -11.26 -8.11
C GLU A 88 4.22 -9.80 -7.69
N GLN A 89 4.86 -8.86 -8.37
CA GLN A 89 4.68 -7.44 -8.15
C GLN A 89 3.28 -6.96 -8.59
N ALA A 90 2.70 -7.57 -9.62
CA ALA A 90 1.34 -7.26 -10.05
C ALA A 90 0.31 -7.63 -8.95
N MET A 91 0.49 -8.74 -8.25
CA MET A 91 -0.34 -9.10 -7.10
C MET A 91 -0.30 -8.04 -5.99
N VAL A 92 0.84 -7.37 -5.83
CA VAL A 92 1.04 -6.34 -4.80
C VAL A 92 0.49 -4.98 -5.22
N PHE A 93 0.65 -4.59 -6.50
CA PHE A 93 0.42 -3.21 -6.94
C PHE A 93 -0.73 -3.01 -7.93
N ALA A 94 -1.17 -4.05 -8.67
CA ALA A 94 -2.11 -3.91 -9.78
C ALA A 94 -3.42 -4.69 -9.62
N ILE A 95 -3.39 -5.85 -8.95
CA ILE A 95 -4.54 -6.76 -8.83
C ILE A 95 -5.24 -6.49 -7.49
N GLU A 96 -6.34 -5.72 -7.52
CA GLU A 96 -7.03 -5.24 -6.31
C GLU A 96 -7.62 -6.36 -5.43
N ASP A 97 -7.99 -7.48 -6.02
CA ASP A 97 -8.57 -8.63 -5.29
C ASP A 97 -7.49 -9.62 -4.81
N SER A 98 -6.21 -9.31 -5.07
CA SER A 98 -5.10 -10.11 -4.55
C SER A 98 -5.04 -10.04 -3.02
N PRO A 99 -4.82 -11.18 -2.33
CA PRO A 99 -4.68 -11.20 -0.87
C PRO A 99 -3.49 -10.40 -0.34
N VAL A 100 -2.55 -10.03 -1.21
CA VAL A 100 -1.34 -9.25 -0.89
C VAL A 100 -1.32 -7.86 -1.52
N TYR A 101 -2.46 -7.33 -1.92
CA TYR A 101 -2.58 -5.99 -2.51
C TYR A 101 -2.27 -4.89 -1.47
N MET A 102 -1.26 -4.05 -1.73
CA MET A 102 -0.67 -3.16 -0.73
C MET A 102 -0.73 -1.64 -0.95
N PRO A 103 -1.26 -1.05 -2.02
CA PRO A 103 -1.22 0.41 -2.21
C PRO A 103 -1.85 1.20 -1.05
N GLY A 104 -2.85 0.63 -0.37
CA GLY A 104 -3.44 1.20 0.84
C GLY A 104 -2.43 1.38 1.98
N ALA A 105 -1.47 0.46 2.14
CA ALA A 105 -0.42 0.57 3.16
C ALA A 105 0.49 1.78 2.92
N PHE A 106 0.86 2.06 1.66
CA PHE A 106 1.64 3.25 1.30
C PHE A 106 0.87 4.54 1.59
N SER A 107 -0.45 4.53 1.41
CA SER A 107 -1.31 5.66 1.78
C SER A 107 -1.41 5.83 3.30
N CYS A 108 -1.42 4.74 4.09
CA CYS A 108 -1.32 4.81 5.55
C CYS A 108 0.01 5.44 5.99
N MET A 109 1.14 5.08 5.37
CA MET A 109 2.43 5.66 5.69
C MET A 109 2.46 7.17 5.45
N ALA A 110 1.91 7.65 4.34
CA ALA A 110 1.79 9.08 4.09
C ALA A 110 0.93 9.78 5.16
N SER A 111 -0.15 9.16 5.61
CA SER A 111 -1.01 9.71 6.67
C SER A 111 -0.29 9.81 8.02
N ILE A 112 0.67 8.93 8.30
CA ILE A 112 1.53 9.01 9.50
C ILE A 112 2.36 10.30 9.45
N LEU A 113 2.96 10.61 8.28
CA LEU A 113 3.72 11.84 8.09
C LEU A 113 2.83 13.09 8.24
N ASP A 114 1.63 13.08 7.68
CA ASP A 114 0.64 14.16 7.80
C ASP A 114 0.19 14.38 9.25
N ASN A 115 0.21 13.33 10.09
CA ASN A 115 -0.15 13.40 11.50
C ASN A 115 1.00 13.84 12.42
N GLN A 116 2.25 13.87 11.94
CA GLN A 116 3.41 14.23 12.77
C GLN A 116 3.22 15.53 13.56
N PRO A 117 2.71 16.65 12.99
CA PRO A 117 2.52 17.89 13.74
C PRO A 117 1.53 17.78 14.90
N LYS A 118 0.60 16.81 14.84
CA LYS A 118 -0.39 16.54 15.91
C LYS A 118 0.19 15.63 16.99
N VAL A 119 1.07 14.70 16.61
CA VAL A 119 1.69 13.73 17.51
C VAL A 119 2.82 14.36 18.33
N GLU A 120 3.58 15.28 17.75
CA GLU A 120 4.73 15.93 18.42
C GLU A 120 4.38 16.59 19.77
N PRO A 121 3.27 17.37 19.90
CA PRO A 121 2.83 17.88 21.20
C PRO A 121 2.45 16.77 22.20
N ALA A 122 1.91 15.64 21.73
CA ALA A 122 1.54 14.53 22.57
C ALA A 122 2.76 13.89 23.27
N PHE A 123 3.93 13.86 22.63
CA PHE A 123 5.17 13.43 23.28
C PHE A 123 5.56 14.28 24.50
N LYS A 124 5.16 15.55 24.51
CA LYS A 124 5.44 16.47 25.64
C LYS A 124 4.39 16.40 26.73
N THR A 125 3.15 16.17 26.37
CA THR A 125 2.00 16.31 27.28
C THR A 125 1.41 14.98 27.74
N GLY A 126 1.61 13.89 26.99
CA GLY A 126 0.94 12.62 27.21
C GLY A 126 -0.54 12.60 26.81
N ALA A 127 -1.08 13.68 26.21
CA ALA A 127 -2.51 13.81 25.92
C ALA A 127 -3.01 12.87 24.80
N GLY A 128 -2.11 12.37 23.97
CA GLY A 128 -2.49 11.56 22.79
C GLY A 128 -3.11 12.37 21.66
N VAL A 129 -3.56 11.68 20.62
CA VAL A 129 -4.31 12.26 19.49
C VAL A 129 -5.56 11.38 19.28
N ALA A 130 -6.73 11.96 19.39
CA ALA A 130 -7.98 11.22 19.22
C ALA A 130 -8.07 10.66 17.78
N TRP A 131 -8.74 9.51 17.62
CA TRP A 131 -8.90 8.87 16.31
C TRP A 131 -9.55 9.83 15.30
N GLY A 132 -10.60 10.54 15.67
CA GLY A 132 -11.30 11.51 14.82
C GLY A 132 -10.46 12.71 14.38
N ASP A 133 -9.35 13.00 15.09
CA ASP A 133 -8.45 14.11 14.79
C ASP A 133 -7.29 13.72 13.86
N GLN A 134 -7.21 12.45 13.47
CA GLN A 134 -6.21 11.98 12.52
C GLN A 134 -6.39 12.63 11.13
N ALA A 135 -5.35 12.56 10.28
CA ALA A 135 -5.46 13.01 8.90
C ALA A 135 -6.58 12.25 8.17
N SER A 136 -7.48 12.97 7.49
CA SER A 136 -8.68 12.38 6.86
C SER A 136 -8.37 11.28 5.84
N CYS A 137 -7.23 11.36 5.16
CA CYS A 137 -6.76 10.32 4.24
C CYS A 137 -6.46 8.98 4.93
N LEU A 138 -6.19 8.96 6.25
CA LEU A 138 -5.92 7.74 7.01
C LEU A 138 -7.11 6.77 6.99
N PHE A 139 -8.33 7.28 7.14
CA PHE A 139 -9.53 6.43 7.24
C PHE A 139 -9.75 5.60 5.96
N CYS A 140 -9.68 6.25 4.79
CA CYS A 140 -9.78 5.57 3.50
C CYS A 140 -8.60 4.64 3.25
N ALA A 141 -7.38 5.05 3.64
CA ALA A 141 -6.18 4.26 3.47
C ALA A 141 -6.23 2.97 4.30
N VAL A 142 -6.67 3.05 5.57
CA VAL A 142 -6.86 1.89 6.46
C VAL A 142 -7.91 0.94 5.89
N ALA A 143 -9.07 1.45 5.47
CA ALA A 143 -10.10 0.63 4.87
C ALA A 143 -9.60 -0.11 3.62
N ARG A 144 -8.87 0.57 2.73
CA ARG A 144 -8.30 0.00 1.52
C ARG A 144 -7.20 -1.03 1.83
N PHE A 145 -6.39 -0.79 2.85
CA PHE A 145 -5.32 -1.71 3.24
C PHE A 145 -5.86 -3.01 3.83
N PHE A 146 -6.88 -2.96 4.68
CA PHE A 146 -7.45 -4.15 5.31
C PHE A 146 -8.44 -4.92 4.43
N ARG A 147 -9.03 -4.27 3.41
CA ARG A 147 -10.03 -4.89 2.52
C ARG A 147 -9.59 -6.23 1.95
N PRO A 148 -8.39 -6.42 1.36
CA PRO A 148 -7.97 -7.71 0.83
C PRO A 148 -7.93 -8.81 1.90
N GLY A 149 -7.48 -8.47 3.11
CA GLY A 149 -7.48 -9.39 4.25
C GLY A 149 -8.87 -9.88 4.61
N TYR A 150 -9.84 -8.97 4.70
CA TYR A 150 -11.24 -9.33 4.98
C TYR A 150 -11.85 -10.17 3.86
N HIS A 151 -11.71 -9.77 2.59
CA HIS A 151 -12.24 -10.50 1.45
C HIS A 151 -11.71 -11.92 1.36
N ASN A 152 -10.42 -12.13 1.59
CA ASN A 152 -9.81 -13.44 1.40
C ASN A 152 -9.88 -14.33 2.64
N ASN A 153 -10.13 -13.78 3.84
CA ASN A 153 -10.00 -14.57 5.05
C ASN A 153 -11.24 -14.56 5.96
N LEU A 154 -12.06 -13.50 5.98
CA LEU A 154 -13.11 -13.37 6.99
C LEU A 154 -14.08 -14.55 6.96
N VAL A 155 -14.70 -14.80 5.81
CA VAL A 155 -15.68 -15.89 5.66
C VAL A 155 -15.01 -17.25 5.47
N ALA A 156 -13.90 -17.28 4.73
CA ALA A 156 -13.25 -18.55 4.38
C ALA A 156 -12.44 -19.16 5.54
N ASN A 157 -11.86 -18.33 6.41
CA ASN A 157 -10.89 -18.77 7.39
C ASN A 157 -11.23 -18.33 8.82
N TRP A 158 -11.53 -17.04 9.04
CA TRP A 158 -11.62 -16.51 10.40
C TRP A 158 -12.92 -16.87 11.11
N LEU A 159 -14.07 -16.75 10.44
CA LEU A 159 -15.36 -17.15 11.01
C LEU A 159 -15.44 -18.66 11.26
N PRO A 160 -14.98 -19.55 10.34
CA PRO A 160 -14.95 -20.97 10.58
C PRO A 160 -14.03 -21.41 11.72
N ALA A 161 -13.01 -20.65 12.05
CA ALA A 161 -12.14 -20.92 13.19
C ALA A 161 -12.82 -20.72 14.56
N LEU A 162 -14.01 -20.12 14.58
CA LEU A 162 -14.80 -19.90 15.79
C LEU A 162 -15.92 -20.92 15.89
N ASP A 163 -15.91 -21.76 16.92
CA ASP A 163 -16.85 -22.86 17.12
C ASP A 163 -18.32 -22.40 17.07
N GLY A 164 -19.09 -22.97 16.13
CA GLY A 164 -20.53 -22.75 15.99
C GLY A 164 -20.94 -21.38 15.43
N VAL A 165 -20.02 -20.48 15.15
CA VAL A 165 -20.32 -19.10 14.70
C VAL A 165 -20.94 -19.11 13.31
N VAL A 166 -20.39 -19.86 12.35
CA VAL A 166 -20.93 -19.94 10.99
C VAL A 166 -22.38 -20.42 11.02
N ALA A 167 -22.67 -21.54 11.68
CA ALA A 167 -24.02 -22.10 11.80
C ALA A 167 -25.00 -21.13 12.49
N LYS A 168 -24.51 -20.28 13.39
CA LYS A 168 -25.33 -19.25 14.04
C LYS A 168 -25.64 -18.10 13.08
N LEU A 169 -24.66 -17.66 12.27
CA LEU A 169 -24.83 -16.60 11.28
C LEU A 169 -25.81 -17.03 10.17
N GLU A 170 -25.68 -18.25 9.66
CA GLU A 170 -26.57 -18.82 8.62
C GLU A 170 -28.04 -18.90 9.06
N LYS A 171 -28.30 -19.09 10.34
CA LYS A 171 -29.67 -19.08 10.91
C LYS A 171 -30.22 -17.67 11.15
N GLY A 172 -29.43 -16.65 10.89
CA GLY A 172 -29.72 -15.26 11.22
C GLY A 172 -29.35 -14.92 12.68
N ALA A 173 -28.43 -13.99 12.83
CA ALA A 173 -27.97 -13.49 14.12
C ALA A 173 -27.84 -11.99 14.14
N LYS A 174 -27.94 -11.40 15.33
CA LYS A 174 -27.55 -9.98 15.53
C LYS A 174 -26.05 -9.93 15.69
N VAL A 175 -25.39 -9.16 14.85
CA VAL A 175 -23.93 -8.93 14.86
C VAL A 175 -23.63 -7.50 15.21
N ALA A 176 -22.63 -7.25 16.06
CA ALA A 176 -22.09 -5.93 16.32
C ALA A 176 -20.65 -5.90 15.82
N ASP A 177 -20.36 -5.06 14.86
CA ASP A 177 -19.01 -4.79 14.35
C ASP A 177 -18.49 -3.51 14.99
N VAL A 178 -17.76 -3.65 16.10
CA VAL A 178 -17.28 -2.53 16.91
C VAL A 178 -16.01 -1.96 16.29
N GLY A 179 -16.03 -0.66 15.94
CA GLY A 179 -14.93 -0.03 15.23
C GLY A 179 -14.89 -0.40 13.74
N CYS A 180 -16.05 -0.63 13.13
CA CYS A 180 -16.21 -1.12 11.75
C CYS A 180 -15.57 -0.25 10.65
N GLY A 181 -15.07 0.95 10.97
CA GLY A 181 -14.53 1.89 10.00
C GLY A 181 -15.52 2.20 8.88
N HIS A 182 -15.16 1.89 7.63
CA HIS A 182 -16.04 2.05 6.47
C HIS A 182 -17.00 0.86 6.25
N GLY A 183 -17.08 -0.07 7.19
CA GLY A 183 -18.02 -1.19 7.16
C GLY A 183 -17.68 -2.31 6.16
N VAL A 184 -16.44 -2.41 5.70
CA VAL A 184 -16.04 -3.45 4.72
C VAL A 184 -16.28 -4.85 5.27
N SER A 185 -15.85 -5.13 6.50
CA SER A 185 -16.08 -6.40 7.19
C SER A 185 -17.58 -6.67 7.42
N THR A 186 -18.33 -5.62 7.78
CA THR A 186 -19.78 -5.70 7.99
C THR A 186 -20.51 -6.14 6.73
N VAL A 187 -20.19 -5.52 5.58
CA VAL A 187 -20.82 -5.87 4.29
C VAL A 187 -20.49 -7.30 3.84
N ILE A 188 -19.26 -7.76 4.12
CA ILE A 188 -18.86 -9.14 3.77
C ILE A 188 -19.60 -10.18 4.63
N MET A 189 -19.96 -9.84 5.87
CA MET A 189 -20.69 -10.73 6.77
C MET A 189 -22.22 -10.73 6.54
N ALA A 190 -22.76 -9.71 5.86
CA ALA A 190 -24.18 -9.57 5.56
C ALA A 190 -24.59 -10.32 4.30
#